data_bcd24edd41c0bc668824936ac2bfabe7
#
_entry.id   bcd24edd41c0bc668824936ac2bfabe7
#
_cell.length_a   1.000
_cell.length_b   1.000
_cell.length_c   1.000
_cell.angle_alpha   90.00
_cell.angle_beta   90.00
_cell.angle_gamma   90.00
#
_symmetry.space_group_name_H-M   'P 1'
#
loop_
_entity.id
_entity.type
_entity.pdbx_description
1 polymer ?
#
loop_
_entity_poly.entity_id
_entity_poly.type
_entity_poly.pdbx_seq_one_letter_code
_entity_poly.pdbx_strand_id
1 'polypeptide(L)'
;MPLKKISNIISKLRNRHFLIIDLVIISISPLLALFLRLEGNLDFSIYGYSLIGLTIVLGVIKLSVFYFFGLYNRIWRSASVDELARMVFAGAFIVLIGVFVFYLFQHLNVPFVAKFPYSLPLLDGVISISFVALSRFSIRLFESMNYRTSSTGIQTNVVIIGAGAAGTLVFTELSHNQTFGRVVGFLDDDKDKLGLKIKGIPVLATTDNISAVIRKKNVKKIVIAMPAAPGKKIKEIYEQCKDESVELFTIPSIQSIISGKIKTSSIRKVKFKDLLRRDSIKINFSYVFDLIKGKTVLVSGAGGSIGGEMVRQISSFDPQKIILLGHGENSVFEIEQELINSDHSLENKLFSVIADIRNSKRIDAVFNLHKPDIVFHAAAHKHVPLMEGNLEEAITNNVLGTKNLVNASVANNVAKFILISSDKAVNPTNVMGASKRMAEMVVLNAATKNGAAYSAVRFGNVLGSRGSVFSIFEKQIANGGPVRITDANIKRYFMTIPEAVQLVLQASTLNNGGEIFVLDMGEPVKIIDLAKDMIRFSGLTFGEDIDIEIIGLRPGEKMFEELFLEGEEYSTTKHKKIFLAENAAKGVHPNFETLIGSLIDYAKHNNNSREEMLSLMKEIVLEYKPQ
;
A
#
# COMPACT_ATOMS: atom_id res chain seq x y z
N MET A 1 -24.57 14.55 -33.01
CA MET A 1 -25.54 15.25 -32.13
C MET A 1 -26.64 14.33 -31.52
N PRO A 2 -27.22 13.34 -32.23
CA PRO A 2 -28.29 12.51 -31.66
C PRO A 2 -27.85 11.57 -30.51
N LEU A 3 -26.64 11.01 -30.56
CA LEU A 3 -26.13 10.07 -29.55
C LEU A 3 -25.96 10.67 -28.13
N LYS A 4 -25.56 11.94 -28.01
CA LYS A 4 -25.47 12.65 -26.72
C LYS A 4 -26.84 12.89 -26.06
N LYS A 5 -27.89 13.15 -26.83
CA LYS A 5 -29.26 13.29 -26.31
C LYS A 5 -29.80 11.95 -25.81
N ILE A 6 -29.54 10.85 -26.55
CA ILE A 6 -29.93 9.49 -26.17
C ILE A 6 -29.20 9.05 -24.90
N SER A 7 -27.88 9.30 -24.79
CA SER A 7 -27.09 9.05 -23.60
C SER A 7 -27.62 9.76 -22.36
N ASN A 8 -28.02 11.02 -22.47
CA ASN A 8 -28.61 11.79 -21.37
C ASN A 8 -29.99 11.26 -20.93
N ILE A 9 -30.77 10.69 -21.85
CA ILE A 9 -32.06 10.05 -21.53
C ILE A 9 -31.81 8.72 -20.80
N ILE A 10 -30.92 7.89 -21.36
CA ILE A 10 -30.55 6.58 -20.79
C ILE A 10 -29.94 6.74 -19.38
N SER A 11 -29.12 7.80 -19.17
CA SER A 11 -28.51 8.08 -17.87
C SER A 11 -29.48 8.46 -16.76
N LYS A 12 -30.71 8.85 -17.10
CA LYS A 12 -31.78 9.23 -16.16
C LYS A 12 -32.76 8.10 -15.86
N LEU A 13 -32.61 6.92 -16.51
CA LEU A 13 -33.48 5.79 -16.27
C LEU A 13 -33.28 5.23 -14.84
N ARG A 14 -34.39 5.16 -14.09
CA ARG A 14 -34.49 4.56 -12.75
C ARG A 14 -35.35 3.29 -12.82
N ASN A 15 -35.32 2.46 -11.80
CA ASN A 15 -36.06 1.20 -11.76
C ASN A 15 -37.56 1.33 -12.11
N ARG A 16 -38.21 2.45 -11.76
CA ARG A 16 -39.59 2.74 -12.14
C ARG A 16 -39.83 2.83 -13.66
N HIS A 17 -38.82 3.26 -14.42
CA HIS A 17 -38.94 3.35 -15.89
C HIS A 17 -38.82 1.96 -16.52
N PHE A 18 -38.03 1.06 -15.91
CA PHE A 18 -37.94 -0.34 -16.34
C PHE A 18 -39.25 -1.08 -16.14
N LEU A 19 -40.00 -0.80 -15.06
CA LEU A 19 -41.33 -1.37 -14.89
C LEU A 19 -42.27 -1.01 -16.06
N ILE A 20 -42.23 0.25 -16.52
CA ILE A 20 -43.05 0.68 -17.66
C ILE A 20 -42.61 -0.02 -18.94
N ILE A 21 -41.29 -0.12 -19.19
CA ILE A 21 -40.74 -0.83 -20.35
C ILE A 21 -41.15 -2.31 -20.33
N ASP A 22 -41.07 -2.95 -19.17
CA ASP A 22 -41.46 -4.35 -18.99
C ASP A 22 -42.95 -4.56 -19.23
N LEU A 23 -43.81 -3.68 -18.73
CA LEU A 23 -45.26 -3.73 -19.01
C LEU A 23 -45.53 -3.68 -20.52
N VAL A 24 -44.82 -2.83 -21.28
CA VAL A 24 -44.95 -2.78 -22.73
C VAL A 24 -44.48 -4.08 -23.38
N ILE A 25 -43.31 -4.60 -22.96
CA ILE A 25 -42.76 -5.87 -23.48
C ILE A 25 -43.72 -7.03 -23.18
N ILE A 26 -44.23 -7.12 -21.96
CA ILE A 26 -45.15 -8.18 -21.51
C ILE A 26 -46.46 -8.13 -22.28
N SER A 27 -46.97 -6.95 -22.61
CA SER A 27 -48.18 -6.76 -23.38
C SER A 27 -48.02 -7.14 -24.84
N ILE A 28 -46.86 -6.94 -25.44
CA ILE A 28 -46.62 -7.17 -26.86
C ILE A 28 -46.12 -8.61 -27.12
N SER A 29 -45.40 -9.21 -26.16
CA SER A 29 -44.73 -10.48 -26.39
C SER A 29 -45.68 -11.65 -26.71
N PRO A 30 -46.89 -11.81 -26.12
CA PRO A 30 -47.83 -12.90 -26.49
C PRO A 30 -48.37 -12.72 -27.92
N LEU A 31 -48.62 -11.48 -28.35
CA LEU A 31 -49.02 -11.17 -29.70
C LEU A 31 -47.94 -11.53 -30.71
N LEU A 32 -46.70 -11.15 -30.41
CA LEU A 32 -45.56 -11.46 -31.24
C LEU A 32 -45.29 -12.97 -31.32
N ALA A 33 -45.42 -13.67 -30.18
CA ALA A 33 -45.26 -15.12 -30.12
C ALA A 33 -46.34 -15.85 -30.96
N LEU A 34 -47.59 -15.38 -30.91
CA LEU A 34 -48.68 -15.91 -31.69
C LEU A 34 -48.48 -15.63 -33.18
N PHE A 35 -48.11 -14.41 -33.55
CA PHE A 35 -47.83 -14.01 -34.93
C PHE A 35 -46.70 -14.89 -35.55
N LEU A 36 -45.62 -15.12 -34.82
CA LEU A 36 -44.55 -16.00 -35.25
C LEU A 36 -45.00 -17.48 -35.39
N ARG A 37 -45.84 -17.93 -34.44
CA ARG A 37 -46.33 -19.32 -34.47
C ARG A 37 -47.30 -19.59 -35.60
N LEU A 38 -48.09 -18.61 -36.04
CA LEU A 38 -49.03 -18.70 -37.14
C LEU A 38 -48.46 -18.20 -38.45
N GLU A 39 -47.13 -18.05 -38.56
CA GLU A 39 -46.43 -17.65 -39.80
C GLU A 39 -46.98 -16.35 -40.41
N GLY A 40 -47.41 -15.43 -39.54
CA GLY A 40 -48.00 -14.13 -39.96
C GLY A 40 -49.52 -14.15 -40.23
N ASN A 41 -50.16 -15.31 -40.27
CA ASN A 41 -51.59 -15.42 -40.56
C ASN A 41 -52.45 -15.29 -39.28
N LEU A 42 -52.51 -14.07 -38.74
CA LEU A 42 -53.22 -13.78 -37.51
C LEU A 42 -54.65 -13.31 -37.79
N ASP A 43 -55.64 -14.10 -37.39
CA ASP A 43 -57.07 -13.73 -37.47
C ASP A 43 -57.55 -13.19 -36.13
N PHE A 44 -57.71 -11.85 -36.02
CA PHE A 44 -58.17 -11.18 -34.82
C PHE A 44 -59.60 -11.51 -34.44
N SER A 45 -60.44 -11.99 -35.36
CA SER A 45 -61.81 -12.41 -35.07
C SER A 45 -61.85 -13.68 -34.25
N ILE A 46 -60.84 -14.54 -34.39
CA ILE A 46 -60.72 -15.82 -33.67
C ILE A 46 -59.99 -15.64 -32.35
N TYR A 47 -58.88 -14.84 -32.33
CA TYR A 47 -57.93 -14.79 -31.23
C TYR A 47 -58.06 -13.51 -30.38
N GLY A 48 -58.69 -12.42 -30.81
CA GLY A 48 -58.58 -11.09 -30.23
C GLY A 48 -58.97 -11.02 -28.74
N TYR A 49 -60.18 -11.39 -28.36
CA TYR A 49 -60.61 -11.39 -26.96
C TYR A 49 -59.83 -12.40 -26.09
N SER A 50 -59.57 -13.58 -26.64
CA SER A 50 -58.82 -14.64 -25.98
C SER A 50 -57.39 -14.24 -25.70
N LEU A 51 -56.76 -13.51 -26.62
CA LEU A 51 -55.37 -12.99 -26.49
C LEU A 51 -55.24 -11.99 -25.33
N ILE A 52 -56.25 -11.13 -25.13
CA ILE A 52 -56.27 -10.21 -23.97
C ILE A 52 -56.25 -10.97 -22.63
N GLY A 53 -57.13 -11.96 -22.48
CA GLY A 53 -57.18 -12.78 -21.28
C GLY A 53 -55.88 -13.53 -21.01
N LEU A 54 -55.30 -14.14 -22.07
CA LEU A 54 -54.04 -14.83 -21.97
C LEU A 54 -52.88 -13.86 -21.63
N THR A 55 -52.84 -12.68 -22.24
CA THR A 55 -51.83 -11.65 -21.96
C THR A 55 -51.86 -11.21 -20.50
N ILE A 56 -53.03 -11.07 -19.91
CA ILE A 56 -53.16 -10.71 -18.49
C ILE A 56 -52.61 -11.84 -17.59
N VAL A 57 -52.98 -13.08 -17.84
CA VAL A 57 -52.50 -14.23 -17.05
C VAL A 57 -50.99 -14.39 -17.14
N LEU A 58 -50.44 -14.44 -18.36
CA LEU A 58 -48.98 -14.54 -18.56
C LEU A 58 -48.25 -13.29 -18.02
N GLY A 59 -48.87 -12.12 -18.11
CA GLY A 59 -48.35 -10.88 -17.57
C GLY A 59 -48.18 -10.89 -16.05
N VAL A 60 -49.20 -11.38 -15.34
CA VAL A 60 -49.13 -11.52 -13.88
C VAL A 60 -48.02 -12.50 -13.48
N ILE A 61 -47.91 -13.64 -14.19
CA ILE A 61 -46.83 -14.61 -13.93
C ILE A 61 -45.46 -13.95 -14.11
N LYS A 62 -45.21 -13.27 -15.25
CA LYS A 62 -43.95 -12.61 -15.55
C LYS A 62 -43.57 -11.54 -14.54
N LEU A 63 -44.52 -10.65 -14.18
CA LEU A 63 -44.27 -9.60 -13.20
C LEU A 63 -43.95 -10.19 -11.82
N SER A 64 -44.68 -11.24 -11.39
CA SER A 64 -44.43 -11.92 -10.12
C SER A 64 -43.04 -12.55 -10.10
N VAL A 65 -42.63 -13.23 -11.17
CA VAL A 65 -41.27 -13.80 -11.30
C VAL A 65 -40.21 -12.69 -11.30
N PHE A 66 -40.39 -11.60 -12.05
CA PHE A 66 -39.42 -10.47 -12.07
C PHE A 66 -39.28 -9.83 -10.69
N TYR A 67 -40.36 -9.68 -9.96
CA TYR A 67 -40.34 -9.17 -8.58
C TYR A 67 -39.60 -10.13 -7.64
N PHE A 68 -39.91 -11.43 -7.68
CA PHE A 68 -39.30 -12.47 -6.85
C PHE A 68 -37.80 -12.58 -7.08
N PHE A 69 -37.35 -12.52 -8.35
CA PHE A 69 -35.92 -12.52 -8.69
C PHE A 69 -35.23 -11.16 -8.47
N GLY A 70 -35.95 -10.15 -7.97
CA GLY A 70 -35.39 -8.85 -7.57
C GLY A 70 -34.90 -7.99 -8.73
N LEU A 71 -35.48 -8.11 -9.95
CA LEU A 71 -35.08 -7.36 -11.12
C LEU A 71 -35.31 -5.84 -10.98
N TYR A 72 -36.20 -5.42 -10.08
CA TYR A 72 -36.52 -4.01 -9.83
C TYR A 72 -35.73 -3.39 -8.66
N ASN A 73 -34.99 -4.18 -7.89
CA ASN A 73 -34.20 -3.73 -6.74
C ASN A 73 -32.69 -3.62 -7.05
N ARG A 74 -32.32 -3.51 -8.32
CA ARG A 74 -30.92 -3.54 -8.76
C ARG A 74 -30.51 -2.36 -9.59
N ILE A 75 -29.20 -2.02 -9.52
CA ILE A 75 -28.58 -0.96 -10.33
C ILE A 75 -27.99 -1.60 -11.59
N TRP A 76 -28.74 -1.56 -12.69
CA TRP A 76 -28.36 -2.19 -13.96
C TRP A 76 -27.12 -1.63 -14.66
N ARG A 77 -26.64 -0.46 -14.22
CA ARG A 77 -25.38 0.13 -14.71
C ARG A 77 -24.14 -0.70 -14.36
N SER A 78 -24.17 -1.38 -13.23
CA SER A 78 -23.06 -2.19 -12.73
C SER A 78 -23.33 -3.69 -12.86
N ALA A 79 -24.27 -4.09 -13.72
CA ALA A 79 -24.67 -5.49 -13.87
C ALA A 79 -23.46 -6.39 -14.17
N SER A 80 -23.32 -7.48 -13.40
CA SER A 80 -22.27 -8.48 -13.49
C SER A 80 -22.77 -9.77 -14.15
N VAL A 81 -21.93 -10.80 -14.17
CA VAL A 81 -22.30 -12.14 -14.64
C VAL A 81 -23.42 -12.75 -13.79
N ASP A 82 -23.46 -12.40 -12.49
CA ASP A 82 -24.49 -12.92 -11.56
C ASP A 82 -25.89 -12.38 -11.89
N GLU A 83 -25.99 -11.11 -12.35
CA GLU A 83 -27.26 -10.56 -12.83
C GLU A 83 -27.73 -11.22 -14.13
N LEU A 84 -26.81 -11.57 -15.02
CA LEU A 84 -27.12 -12.33 -16.24
C LEU A 84 -27.66 -13.71 -15.88
N ALA A 85 -26.98 -14.44 -14.99
CA ALA A 85 -27.42 -15.75 -14.51
C ALA A 85 -28.85 -15.70 -13.93
N ARG A 86 -29.16 -14.69 -13.11
CA ARG A 86 -30.51 -14.51 -12.56
C ARG A 86 -31.58 -14.26 -13.62
N MET A 87 -31.25 -13.51 -14.66
CA MET A 87 -32.17 -13.31 -15.80
C MET A 87 -32.45 -14.61 -16.53
N VAL A 88 -31.43 -15.44 -16.73
CA VAL A 88 -31.60 -16.78 -17.35
C VAL A 88 -32.50 -17.66 -16.48
N PHE A 89 -32.28 -17.70 -15.15
CA PHE A 89 -33.13 -18.43 -14.23
C PHE A 89 -34.56 -17.88 -14.19
N ALA A 90 -34.75 -16.56 -14.14
CA ALA A 90 -36.07 -15.95 -14.22
C ALA A 90 -36.79 -16.33 -15.51
N GLY A 91 -36.09 -16.32 -16.66
CA GLY A 91 -36.64 -16.78 -17.93
C GLY A 91 -37.07 -18.24 -17.93
N ALA A 92 -36.25 -19.13 -17.37
CA ALA A 92 -36.60 -20.54 -17.23
C ALA A 92 -37.85 -20.74 -16.35
N PHE A 93 -37.94 -20.01 -15.23
CA PHE A 93 -39.12 -20.06 -14.36
C PHE A 93 -40.37 -19.52 -15.05
N ILE A 94 -40.28 -18.43 -15.81
CA ILE A 94 -41.40 -17.88 -16.60
C ILE A 94 -41.94 -18.94 -17.57
N VAL A 95 -41.02 -19.60 -18.32
CA VAL A 95 -41.41 -20.64 -19.27
C VAL A 95 -42.05 -21.82 -18.56
N LEU A 96 -41.44 -22.35 -17.49
CA LEU A 96 -41.98 -23.50 -16.75
C LEU A 96 -43.35 -23.22 -16.17
N ILE A 97 -43.50 -22.10 -15.46
CA ILE A 97 -44.77 -21.74 -14.83
C ILE A 97 -45.82 -21.41 -15.90
N GLY A 98 -45.42 -20.64 -16.92
CA GLY A 98 -46.30 -20.26 -18.03
C GLY A 98 -46.84 -21.47 -18.79
N VAL A 99 -45.97 -22.43 -19.14
CA VAL A 99 -46.39 -23.70 -19.80
C VAL A 99 -47.28 -24.52 -18.88
N PHE A 100 -46.94 -24.64 -17.59
CA PHE A 100 -47.77 -25.40 -16.63
C PHE A 100 -49.14 -24.81 -16.47
N VAL A 101 -49.27 -23.51 -16.22
CA VAL A 101 -50.55 -22.81 -16.04
C VAL A 101 -51.38 -22.86 -17.33
N PHE A 102 -50.70 -22.69 -18.48
CA PHE A 102 -51.38 -22.77 -19.77
C PHE A 102 -51.96 -24.19 -20.04
N TYR A 103 -51.16 -25.23 -19.78
CA TYR A 103 -51.62 -26.63 -19.89
C TYR A 103 -52.79 -26.94 -18.96
N LEU A 104 -52.69 -26.47 -17.68
CA LEU A 104 -53.77 -26.63 -16.70
C LEU A 104 -55.06 -25.94 -17.19
N PHE A 105 -54.97 -24.73 -17.73
CA PHE A 105 -56.13 -24.00 -18.25
C PHE A 105 -56.75 -24.66 -19.49
N GLN A 106 -55.92 -25.19 -20.37
CA GLN A 106 -56.43 -25.97 -21.49
C GLN A 106 -57.13 -27.28 -21.04
N HIS A 107 -56.57 -27.97 -20.05
CA HIS A 107 -57.20 -29.17 -19.48
C HIS A 107 -58.53 -28.89 -18.79
N LEU A 108 -58.65 -27.73 -18.13
CA LEU A 108 -59.88 -27.25 -17.52
C LEU A 108 -60.87 -26.62 -18.52
N ASN A 109 -60.59 -26.67 -19.82
CA ASN A 109 -61.37 -26.10 -20.91
C ASN A 109 -61.73 -24.62 -20.70
N VAL A 110 -60.73 -23.83 -20.18
CA VAL A 110 -60.94 -22.40 -19.98
C VAL A 110 -61.13 -21.72 -21.34
N PRO A 111 -62.25 -21.01 -21.60
CA PRO A 111 -62.65 -20.61 -22.96
C PRO A 111 -61.67 -19.73 -23.69
N PHE A 112 -60.92 -18.85 -22.95
CA PHE A 112 -59.93 -17.93 -23.59
C PHE A 112 -58.55 -18.56 -23.86
N VAL A 113 -58.31 -19.80 -23.43
CA VAL A 113 -57.04 -20.51 -23.66
C VAL A 113 -57.18 -21.66 -24.66
N ALA A 114 -58.37 -22.27 -24.79
CA ALA A 114 -58.61 -23.47 -25.57
C ALA A 114 -58.23 -23.39 -27.07
N LYS A 115 -58.19 -22.20 -27.66
CA LYS A 115 -57.88 -21.99 -29.10
C LYS A 115 -56.39 -21.80 -29.40
N PHE A 116 -55.53 -21.67 -28.36
CA PHE A 116 -54.12 -21.36 -28.61
C PHE A 116 -53.22 -22.61 -28.73
N PRO A 117 -52.15 -22.57 -29.55
CA PRO A 117 -51.18 -23.63 -29.61
C PRO A 117 -50.40 -23.83 -28.30
N TYR A 118 -50.10 -25.09 -27.93
CA TYR A 118 -49.29 -25.44 -26.73
C TYR A 118 -47.90 -24.81 -26.67
N SER A 119 -47.31 -24.49 -27.84
CA SER A 119 -46.00 -23.85 -27.92
C SER A 119 -46.01 -22.35 -27.58
N LEU A 120 -47.17 -21.73 -27.48
CA LEU A 120 -47.27 -20.28 -27.32
C LEU A 120 -46.63 -19.75 -26.04
N PRO A 121 -46.84 -20.33 -24.82
CA PRO A 121 -46.19 -19.83 -23.61
C PRO A 121 -44.66 -19.98 -23.64
N LEU A 122 -44.14 -21.03 -24.31
CA LEU A 122 -42.71 -21.20 -24.48
C LEU A 122 -42.12 -20.07 -25.33
N LEU A 123 -42.71 -19.79 -26.50
CA LEU A 123 -42.24 -18.72 -27.39
C LEU A 123 -42.37 -17.35 -26.71
N ASP A 124 -43.48 -17.09 -26.04
CA ASP A 124 -43.72 -15.85 -25.32
C ASP A 124 -42.72 -15.65 -24.17
N GLY A 125 -42.41 -16.70 -23.40
CA GLY A 125 -41.42 -16.63 -22.33
C GLY A 125 -40.02 -16.30 -22.86
N VAL A 126 -39.60 -16.95 -23.93
CA VAL A 126 -38.28 -16.70 -24.56
C VAL A 126 -38.20 -15.30 -25.15
N ILE A 127 -39.24 -14.85 -25.87
CA ILE A 127 -39.31 -13.51 -26.46
C ILE A 127 -39.27 -12.45 -25.36
N SER A 128 -40.12 -12.57 -24.34
CA SER A 128 -40.20 -11.56 -23.29
C SER A 128 -38.89 -11.42 -22.52
N ILE A 129 -38.25 -12.53 -22.10
CA ILE A 129 -36.97 -12.42 -21.37
C ILE A 129 -35.85 -11.88 -22.22
N SER A 130 -35.85 -12.18 -23.53
CA SER A 130 -34.85 -11.66 -24.49
C SER A 130 -34.96 -10.14 -24.61
N PHE A 131 -36.17 -9.59 -24.77
CA PHE A 131 -36.38 -8.14 -24.83
C PHE A 131 -36.11 -7.45 -23.49
N VAL A 132 -36.48 -8.07 -22.38
CA VAL A 132 -36.15 -7.60 -21.03
C VAL A 132 -34.62 -7.56 -20.82
N ALA A 133 -33.91 -8.60 -21.21
CA ALA A 133 -32.45 -8.63 -21.15
C ALA A 133 -31.83 -7.55 -22.03
N LEU A 134 -32.29 -7.43 -23.29
CA LEU A 134 -31.82 -6.40 -24.23
C LEU A 134 -32.00 -4.99 -23.67
N SER A 135 -33.16 -4.70 -23.05
CA SER A 135 -33.45 -3.38 -22.47
C SER A 135 -32.51 -3.02 -21.32
N ARG A 136 -32.06 -4.00 -20.51
CA ARG A 136 -31.14 -3.78 -19.38
C ARG A 136 -29.70 -3.68 -19.86
N PHE A 137 -29.27 -4.58 -20.75
CA PHE A 137 -27.90 -4.59 -21.25
C PHE A 137 -27.60 -3.47 -22.26
N SER A 138 -28.63 -2.92 -22.93
CA SER A 138 -28.46 -1.76 -23.81
C SER A 138 -27.81 -0.57 -23.10
N ILE A 139 -28.14 -0.32 -21.82
CA ILE A 139 -27.54 0.76 -21.03
C ILE A 139 -26.04 0.57 -20.91
N ARG A 140 -25.61 -0.64 -20.59
CA ARG A 140 -24.18 -0.99 -20.46
C ARG A 140 -23.43 -0.88 -21.78
N LEU A 141 -24.07 -1.28 -22.86
CA LEU A 141 -23.52 -1.15 -24.22
C LEU A 141 -23.33 0.32 -24.60
N PHE A 142 -24.33 1.16 -24.34
CA PHE A 142 -24.26 2.61 -24.60
C PHE A 142 -23.20 3.30 -23.74
N GLU A 143 -23.07 2.95 -22.46
CA GLU A 143 -22.01 3.52 -21.61
C GLU A 143 -20.61 3.09 -22.10
N SER A 144 -20.44 1.84 -22.52
CA SER A 144 -19.18 1.37 -23.10
C SER A 144 -18.83 2.02 -24.44
N MET A 145 -19.83 2.35 -25.25
CA MET A 145 -19.65 3.08 -26.51
C MET A 145 -19.37 4.57 -26.28
N ASN A 146 -20.01 5.22 -25.31
CA ASN A 146 -19.75 6.61 -24.97
C ASN A 146 -18.34 6.85 -24.45
N TYR A 147 -17.76 5.89 -23.74
CA TYR A 147 -16.35 5.94 -23.34
C TYR A 147 -15.42 6.09 -24.56
N ARG A 148 -15.79 5.49 -25.70
CA ARG A 148 -15.01 5.56 -26.95
C ARG A 148 -15.20 6.85 -27.74
N THR A 149 -16.31 7.57 -27.55
CA THR A 149 -16.69 8.71 -28.41
C THR A 149 -16.69 10.07 -27.73
N SER A 150 -16.58 10.16 -26.40
CA SER A 150 -16.60 11.43 -25.65
C SER A 150 -15.24 12.10 -25.58
N SER A 151 -14.65 12.46 -26.73
CA SER A 151 -13.39 13.20 -26.76
C SER A 151 -13.45 14.37 -27.76
N THR A 152 -14.00 15.49 -27.31
CA THR A 152 -13.91 16.78 -28.00
C THR A 152 -13.03 17.78 -27.24
N GLY A 153 -11.88 17.32 -26.74
CA GLY A 153 -10.80 18.12 -26.18
C GLY A 153 -9.48 17.42 -26.47
N ILE A 154 -8.36 18.14 -26.42
CA ILE A 154 -7.02 17.56 -26.55
C ILE A 154 -6.82 16.59 -25.36
N GLN A 155 -7.20 15.34 -25.56
CA GLN A 155 -7.05 14.33 -24.51
C GLN A 155 -5.61 13.78 -24.52
N THR A 156 -4.95 13.90 -23.39
CA THR A 156 -3.64 13.30 -23.14
C THR A 156 -3.72 11.78 -23.23
N ASN A 157 -2.97 11.15 -24.14
CA ASN A 157 -2.91 9.70 -24.24
C ASN A 157 -2.09 9.12 -23.08
N VAL A 158 -2.64 8.08 -22.47
CA VAL A 158 -2.06 7.37 -21.32
C VAL A 158 -1.80 5.92 -21.69
N VAL A 159 -0.65 5.38 -21.29
CA VAL A 159 -0.33 3.94 -21.37
C VAL A 159 -0.15 3.42 -19.94
N ILE A 160 -0.64 2.20 -19.69
CA ILE A 160 -0.46 1.51 -18.41
C ILE A 160 0.57 0.39 -18.59
N ILE A 161 1.62 0.37 -17.77
CA ILE A 161 2.59 -0.72 -17.72
C ILE A 161 2.18 -1.71 -16.65
N GLY A 162 1.96 -2.97 -17.04
CA GLY A 162 1.40 -4.04 -16.24
C GLY A 162 -0.06 -4.31 -16.60
N ALA A 163 -0.31 -5.43 -17.28
CA ALA A 163 -1.62 -5.89 -17.76
C ALA A 163 -2.23 -6.95 -16.83
N GLY A 164 -1.92 -6.88 -15.54
CA GLY A 164 -2.46 -7.73 -14.47
C GLY A 164 -3.62 -7.09 -13.71
N ALA A 165 -3.91 -7.63 -12.52
CA ALA A 165 -4.98 -7.15 -11.64
C ALA A 165 -4.81 -5.65 -11.28
N ALA A 166 -3.59 -5.23 -10.93
CA ALA A 166 -3.29 -3.83 -10.60
C ALA A 166 -3.53 -2.89 -11.78
N GLY A 167 -3.07 -3.26 -12.99
CA GLY A 167 -3.31 -2.48 -14.20
C GLY A 167 -4.79 -2.38 -14.55
N THR A 168 -5.54 -3.45 -14.36
CA THR A 168 -7.00 -3.47 -14.58
C THR A 168 -7.73 -2.54 -13.60
N LEU A 169 -7.29 -2.48 -12.33
CA LEU A 169 -7.83 -1.55 -11.33
C LEU A 169 -7.52 -0.09 -11.69
N VAL A 170 -6.26 0.20 -12.05
CA VAL A 170 -5.84 1.54 -12.51
C VAL A 170 -6.66 1.96 -13.73
N PHE A 171 -6.83 1.07 -14.72
CA PHE A 171 -7.66 1.35 -15.88
C PHE A 171 -9.10 1.69 -15.48
N THR A 172 -9.69 0.93 -14.58
CA THR A 172 -11.07 1.17 -14.12
C THR A 172 -11.21 2.54 -13.48
N GLU A 173 -10.27 2.90 -12.61
CA GLU A 173 -10.24 4.20 -11.95
C GLU A 173 -10.05 5.36 -12.94
N LEU A 174 -9.10 5.25 -13.87
CA LEU A 174 -8.87 6.26 -14.89
C LEU A 174 -10.04 6.38 -15.88
N SER A 175 -10.80 5.30 -16.08
CA SER A 175 -12.02 5.35 -16.92
C SER A 175 -13.11 6.19 -16.30
N HIS A 176 -13.20 6.24 -14.98
CA HIS A 176 -14.17 7.07 -14.25
C HIS A 176 -13.72 8.53 -14.14
N ASN A 177 -12.40 8.77 -14.18
CA ASN A 177 -11.82 10.12 -14.05
C ASN A 177 -11.06 10.53 -15.32
N GLN A 178 -11.79 11.10 -16.27
CA GLN A 178 -11.25 11.51 -17.58
C GLN A 178 -10.26 12.69 -17.53
N THR A 179 -10.12 13.38 -16.40
CA THR A 179 -9.20 14.52 -16.25
C THR A 179 -7.74 14.09 -16.32
N PHE A 180 -7.42 12.84 -15.96
CA PHE A 180 -6.06 12.32 -16.02
C PHE A 180 -5.58 12.05 -17.45
N GLY A 181 -6.49 11.63 -18.35
CA GLY A 181 -6.21 11.31 -19.74
C GLY A 181 -6.94 10.05 -20.22
N ARG A 182 -6.75 9.70 -21.49
CA ARG A 182 -7.35 8.52 -22.14
C ARG A 182 -6.36 7.38 -22.22
N VAL A 183 -6.69 6.22 -21.68
CA VAL A 183 -5.87 5.01 -21.82
C VAL A 183 -5.98 4.46 -23.23
N VAL A 184 -4.84 4.37 -23.94
CA VAL A 184 -4.75 3.92 -25.33
C VAL A 184 -4.15 2.54 -25.49
N GLY A 185 -3.55 1.96 -24.43
CA GLY A 185 -2.97 0.62 -24.42
C GLY A 185 -2.36 0.23 -23.10
N PHE A 186 -2.08 -1.06 -23.00
CA PHE A 186 -1.25 -1.66 -21.95
C PHE A 186 0.10 -2.08 -22.53
N LEU A 187 1.13 -2.16 -21.67
CA LEU A 187 2.38 -2.87 -21.92
C LEU A 187 2.55 -3.95 -20.84
N ASP A 188 3.03 -5.13 -21.25
CA ASP A 188 3.31 -6.21 -20.31
C ASP A 188 4.42 -7.10 -20.88
N ASP A 189 5.37 -7.54 -20.03
CA ASP A 189 6.49 -8.37 -20.46
C ASP A 189 6.09 -9.85 -20.65
N ASP A 190 4.90 -10.22 -20.22
CA ASP A 190 4.30 -11.52 -20.47
C ASP A 190 3.84 -11.60 -21.94
N LYS A 191 4.57 -12.39 -22.73
CA LYS A 191 4.33 -12.54 -24.17
C LYS A 191 2.95 -13.13 -24.49
N ASP A 192 2.38 -13.93 -23.60
CA ASP A 192 1.07 -14.56 -23.80
C ASP A 192 -0.08 -13.54 -23.75
N LYS A 193 0.18 -12.36 -23.20
CA LYS A 193 -0.79 -11.26 -23.17
C LYS A 193 -0.75 -10.34 -24.38
N LEU A 194 0.29 -10.41 -25.20
CA LEU A 194 0.43 -9.53 -26.37
C LEU A 194 -0.75 -9.67 -27.33
N GLY A 195 -1.31 -8.53 -27.74
CA GLY A 195 -2.47 -8.47 -28.61
C GLY A 195 -3.81 -8.76 -27.95
N LEU A 196 -3.84 -9.29 -26.71
CA LEU A 196 -5.08 -9.46 -25.96
C LEU A 196 -5.68 -8.10 -25.58
N LYS A 197 -6.98 -8.07 -25.32
CA LYS A 197 -7.69 -6.85 -24.89
C LYS A 197 -8.19 -6.98 -23.45
N ILE A 198 -7.78 -6.06 -22.60
CA ILE A 198 -8.27 -5.93 -21.23
C ILE A 198 -9.35 -4.83 -21.20
N LYS A 199 -10.58 -5.22 -20.90
CA LYS A 199 -11.75 -4.31 -20.96
C LYS A 199 -11.83 -3.53 -22.29
N GLY A 200 -11.43 -4.16 -23.40
CA GLY A 200 -11.48 -3.58 -24.73
C GLY A 200 -10.26 -2.75 -25.15
N ILE A 201 -9.25 -2.58 -24.26
CA ILE A 201 -7.99 -1.89 -24.54
C ILE A 201 -6.89 -2.90 -24.81
N PRO A 202 -6.12 -2.78 -25.93
CA PRO A 202 -5.12 -3.77 -26.32
C PRO A 202 -3.84 -3.72 -25.47
N VAL A 203 -3.19 -4.87 -25.27
CA VAL A 203 -1.79 -4.97 -24.85
C VAL A 203 -0.94 -4.79 -26.11
N LEU A 204 -0.22 -3.66 -26.19
CA LEU A 204 0.41 -3.17 -27.42
C LEU A 204 1.79 -3.79 -27.67
N ALA A 205 2.58 -3.95 -26.62
CA ALA A 205 3.98 -4.41 -26.71
C ALA A 205 4.50 -4.83 -25.31
N THR A 206 5.73 -5.34 -25.27
CA THR A 206 6.54 -5.45 -24.04
C THR A 206 7.15 -4.11 -23.64
N THR A 207 7.69 -4.01 -22.43
CA THR A 207 8.36 -2.78 -21.95
C THR A 207 9.60 -2.43 -22.77
N ASP A 208 10.23 -3.37 -23.44
CA ASP A 208 11.41 -3.11 -24.31
C ASP A 208 11.09 -2.20 -25.49
N ASN A 209 9.82 -2.14 -25.89
CA ASN A 209 9.38 -1.34 -27.04
C ASN A 209 8.62 -0.05 -26.63
N ILE A 210 8.84 0.42 -25.41
CA ILE A 210 8.11 1.55 -24.83
C ILE A 210 8.23 2.83 -25.67
N SER A 211 9.46 3.19 -26.12
CA SER A 211 9.73 4.39 -26.93
C SER A 211 8.97 4.36 -28.27
N ALA A 212 8.92 3.20 -28.92
CA ALA A 212 8.17 3.03 -30.17
C ALA A 212 6.66 3.23 -29.96
N VAL A 213 6.11 2.73 -28.84
CA VAL A 213 4.69 2.91 -28.48
C VAL A 213 4.39 4.37 -28.15
N ILE A 214 5.27 5.06 -27.40
CA ILE A 214 5.15 6.48 -27.08
C ILE A 214 4.98 7.30 -28.36
N ARG A 215 5.90 7.13 -29.31
CA ARG A 215 5.88 7.87 -30.59
C ARG A 215 4.66 7.52 -31.43
N LYS A 216 4.35 6.22 -31.64
CA LYS A 216 3.26 5.74 -32.47
C LYS A 216 1.87 6.17 -31.95
N LYS A 217 1.69 6.25 -30.63
CA LYS A 217 0.41 6.56 -29.98
C LYS A 217 0.35 7.98 -29.42
N ASN A 218 1.38 8.81 -29.62
CA ASN A 218 1.51 10.14 -29.03
C ASN A 218 1.18 10.13 -27.54
N VAL A 219 1.86 9.25 -26.79
CA VAL A 219 1.66 9.09 -25.34
C VAL A 219 2.29 10.25 -24.61
N LYS A 220 1.61 10.81 -23.62
CA LYS A 220 2.12 11.88 -22.77
C LYS A 220 2.20 11.50 -21.30
N LYS A 221 1.51 10.45 -20.90
CA LYS A 221 1.56 9.94 -19.53
C LYS A 221 1.67 8.42 -19.53
N ILE A 222 2.50 7.90 -18.64
CA ILE A 222 2.64 6.46 -18.41
C ILE A 222 2.39 6.18 -16.93
N VAL A 223 1.56 5.16 -16.65
CA VAL A 223 1.30 4.70 -15.28
C VAL A 223 1.91 3.31 -15.09
N ILE A 224 2.91 3.21 -14.22
CA ILE A 224 3.52 1.94 -13.84
C ILE A 224 2.62 1.27 -12.80
N ALA A 225 1.84 0.30 -13.24
CA ALA A 225 0.88 -0.46 -12.43
C ALA A 225 1.46 -1.81 -11.98
N MET A 226 2.72 -1.81 -11.57
CA MET A 226 3.46 -2.97 -11.06
C MET A 226 3.96 -2.68 -9.64
N PRO A 227 3.12 -2.84 -8.60
CA PRO A 227 3.48 -2.46 -7.22
C PRO A 227 4.63 -3.28 -6.63
N ALA A 228 4.85 -4.48 -7.14
CA ALA A 228 5.94 -5.36 -6.72
C ALA A 228 7.19 -5.25 -7.61
N ALA A 229 7.21 -4.35 -8.60
CA ALA A 229 8.37 -4.22 -9.48
C ALA A 229 9.60 -3.74 -8.71
N PRO A 230 10.76 -4.38 -8.90
CA PRO A 230 12.02 -3.92 -8.33
C PRO A 230 12.41 -2.56 -8.92
N GLY A 231 13.14 -1.76 -8.15
CA GLY A 231 13.60 -0.43 -8.59
C GLY A 231 14.40 -0.46 -9.88
N LYS A 232 15.17 -1.54 -10.10
CA LYS A 232 15.91 -1.76 -11.36
C LYS A 232 14.96 -1.71 -12.56
N LYS A 233 13.82 -2.40 -12.50
CA LYS A 233 12.83 -2.40 -13.59
C LYS A 233 12.19 -1.02 -13.80
N ILE A 234 11.91 -0.29 -12.71
CA ILE A 234 11.41 1.08 -12.78
C ILE A 234 12.45 2.01 -13.39
N LYS A 235 13.74 1.83 -13.04
CA LYS A 235 14.86 2.59 -13.61
C LYS A 235 15.01 2.30 -15.10
N GLU A 236 14.93 1.04 -15.55
CA GLU A 236 14.96 0.66 -16.97
C GLU A 236 13.83 1.34 -17.76
N ILE A 237 12.60 1.33 -17.23
CA ILE A 237 11.46 2.03 -17.84
C ILE A 237 11.71 3.54 -17.90
N TYR A 238 12.24 4.13 -16.82
CA TYR A 238 12.55 5.55 -16.77
C TYR A 238 13.58 5.94 -17.82
N GLU A 239 14.69 5.18 -17.94
CA GLU A 239 15.76 5.44 -18.92
C GLU A 239 15.25 5.39 -20.37
N GLN A 240 14.30 4.49 -20.67
CA GLN A 240 13.68 4.43 -22.00
C GLN A 240 12.72 5.58 -22.29
N CYS A 241 12.21 6.25 -21.26
CA CYS A 241 11.21 7.33 -21.39
C CYS A 241 11.82 8.74 -21.30
N LYS A 242 13.07 8.88 -20.82
CA LYS A 242 13.68 10.17 -20.48
C LYS A 242 13.75 11.16 -21.64
N ASP A 243 13.98 10.65 -22.88
CA ASP A 243 14.11 11.47 -24.09
C ASP A 243 12.76 11.74 -24.79
N GLU A 244 11.64 11.26 -24.24
CA GLU A 244 10.34 11.23 -24.91
C GLU A 244 9.32 12.21 -24.32
N SER A 245 9.64 13.25 -23.63
CA SER A 245 8.68 14.26 -23.08
C SER A 245 7.40 13.66 -22.48
N VAL A 246 7.54 12.58 -21.68
CA VAL A 246 6.45 11.81 -21.08
C VAL A 246 6.50 11.89 -19.57
N GLU A 247 5.36 12.13 -18.93
CA GLU A 247 5.26 12.07 -17.46
C GLU A 247 5.05 10.64 -16.98
N LEU A 248 5.91 10.20 -16.04
CA LEU A 248 5.83 8.88 -15.41
C LEU A 248 5.11 8.93 -14.07
N PHE A 249 4.13 8.05 -13.91
CA PHE A 249 3.37 7.87 -12.69
C PHE A 249 3.50 6.43 -12.18
N THR A 250 3.31 6.25 -10.88
CA THR A 250 3.28 4.94 -10.23
C THR A 250 2.13 4.87 -9.22
N ILE A 251 1.77 3.65 -8.84
CA ILE A 251 0.77 3.38 -7.81
C ILE A 251 1.46 3.02 -6.49
N PRO A 252 0.81 3.23 -5.33
CA PRO A 252 1.32 2.80 -4.04
C PRO A 252 1.42 1.27 -3.93
N SER A 253 1.97 0.79 -2.80
CA SER A 253 2.24 -0.63 -2.54
C SER A 253 1.00 -1.54 -2.59
N ILE A 254 1.26 -2.86 -2.61
CA ILE A 254 0.27 -3.95 -2.67
C ILE A 254 -0.85 -3.84 -1.60
N GLN A 255 -0.55 -3.32 -0.41
CA GLN A 255 -1.55 -3.15 0.67
C GLN A 255 -2.71 -2.23 0.26
N SER A 256 -2.43 -1.15 -0.48
CA SER A 256 -3.47 -0.25 -1.03
C SER A 256 -4.32 -0.92 -2.11
N ILE A 257 -3.82 -1.99 -2.72
CA ILE A 257 -4.50 -2.75 -3.78
C ILE A 257 -5.42 -3.81 -3.17
N ILE A 258 -4.98 -4.49 -2.11
CA ILE A 258 -5.74 -5.53 -1.41
C ILE A 258 -7.03 -4.96 -0.80
N SER A 259 -7.01 -3.71 -0.35
CA SER A 259 -8.20 -3.01 0.14
C SER A 259 -9.19 -2.59 -0.96
N GLY A 260 -8.91 -2.87 -2.24
CA GLY A 260 -9.79 -2.55 -3.38
C GLY A 260 -9.99 -1.06 -3.68
N LYS A 261 -9.23 -0.17 -3.02
CA LYS A 261 -9.41 1.29 -3.06
C LYS A 261 -8.23 2.00 -3.72
N ILE A 262 -7.98 1.74 -5.02
CA ILE A 262 -7.13 2.66 -5.79
C ILE A 262 -8.01 3.85 -6.19
N LYS A 263 -7.77 5.01 -5.58
CA LYS A 263 -8.35 6.28 -6.03
C LYS A 263 -7.37 6.97 -6.98
N THR A 264 -7.85 7.82 -7.88
CA THR A 264 -6.99 8.63 -8.77
C THR A 264 -5.97 9.45 -7.98
N SER A 265 -6.32 9.88 -6.76
CA SER A 265 -5.41 10.53 -5.80
C SER A 265 -4.25 9.66 -5.34
N SER A 266 -4.33 8.35 -5.52
CA SER A 266 -3.25 7.41 -5.19
C SER A 266 -2.19 7.30 -6.31
N ILE A 267 -2.53 7.72 -7.54
CA ILE A 267 -1.61 7.74 -8.68
C ILE A 267 -0.74 8.98 -8.54
N ARG A 268 0.55 8.79 -8.35
CA ARG A 268 1.51 9.88 -8.14
C ARG A 268 2.66 9.81 -9.12
N LYS A 269 3.31 10.94 -9.39
CA LYS A 269 4.54 10.93 -10.19
C LYS A 269 5.58 10.00 -9.56
N VAL A 270 6.31 9.27 -10.42
CA VAL A 270 7.45 8.48 -9.98
C VAL A 270 8.44 9.41 -9.28
N LYS A 271 8.90 9.02 -8.11
CA LYS A 271 9.94 9.74 -7.38
C LYS A 271 11.22 8.93 -7.45
N PHE A 272 12.36 9.58 -7.35
CA PHE A 272 13.65 8.91 -7.41
C PHE A 272 13.78 7.72 -6.43
N LYS A 273 13.18 7.83 -5.24
CA LYS A 273 13.12 6.72 -4.26
C LYS A 273 12.50 5.43 -4.81
N ASP A 274 11.66 5.53 -5.84
CA ASP A 274 11.04 4.36 -6.46
C ASP A 274 12.02 3.58 -7.34
N LEU A 275 13.08 4.24 -7.85
CA LEU A 275 14.16 3.62 -8.63
C LEU A 275 15.10 2.77 -7.76
N LEU A 276 15.15 3.05 -6.47
CA LEU A 276 15.97 2.35 -5.49
C LEU A 276 15.21 1.22 -4.76
N ARG A 277 13.98 0.92 -5.16
CA ARG A 277 13.21 -0.20 -4.59
C ARG A 277 13.95 -1.51 -4.86
N ARG A 278 14.01 -2.34 -3.84
CA ARG A 278 14.46 -3.73 -3.93
C ARG A 278 13.29 -4.66 -4.24
N ASP A 279 13.61 -5.92 -4.49
CA ASP A 279 12.60 -6.97 -4.64
C ASP A 279 11.70 -7.00 -3.39
N SER A 280 10.41 -7.20 -3.63
CA SER A 280 9.44 -7.25 -2.53
C SER A 280 9.78 -8.39 -1.56
N ILE A 281 9.84 -8.06 -0.28
CA ILE A 281 10.13 -9.03 0.78
C ILE A 281 8.87 -9.87 1.02
N LYS A 282 9.05 -11.19 1.05
CA LYS A 282 8.00 -12.11 1.50
C LYS A 282 8.02 -12.17 3.03
N ILE A 283 7.14 -11.41 3.66
CA ILE A 283 6.94 -11.47 5.11
C ILE A 283 5.90 -12.54 5.41
N ASN A 284 6.12 -13.25 6.50
CA ASN A 284 5.07 -14.10 7.03
C ASN A 284 4.12 -13.27 7.91
N PHE A 285 3.13 -12.66 7.28
CA PHE A 285 2.15 -11.81 7.95
C PHE A 285 1.39 -12.53 9.06
N SER A 286 1.23 -13.87 9.02
CA SER A 286 0.52 -14.60 10.06
C SER A 286 1.25 -14.54 11.39
N TYR A 287 2.57 -14.72 11.42
CA TYR A 287 3.33 -14.65 12.68
C TYR A 287 3.34 -13.24 13.29
N VAL A 288 3.39 -12.20 12.46
CA VAL A 288 3.30 -10.80 12.94
C VAL A 288 1.89 -10.51 13.45
N PHE A 289 0.86 -11.00 12.75
CA PHE A 289 -0.53 -10.88 13.18
C PHE A 289 -0.75 -11.55 14.55
N ASP A 290 -0.30 -12.79 14.73
CA ASP A 290 -0.44 -13.54 15.99
C ASP A 290 0.30 -12.85 17.15
N LEU A 291 1.43 -12.19 16.86
CA LEU A 291 2.19 -11.42 17.85
C LEU A 291 1.44 -10.18 18.33
N ILE A 292 0.77 -9.45 17.42
CA ILE A 292 0.24 -8.09 17.67
C ILE A 292 -1.25 -8.11 18.01
N LYS A 293 -2.02 -9.03 17.44
CA LYS A 293 -3.48 -9.08 17.63
C LYS A 293 -3.86 -9.08 19.12
N GLY A 294 -4.75 -8.16 19.48
CA GLY A 294 -5.28 -8.04 20.83
C GLY A 294 -4.26 -7.57 21.89
N LYS A 295 -3.06 -7.11 21.47
CA LYS A 295 -1.99 -6.62 22.36
C LYS A 295 -2.01 -5.11 22.48
N THR A 296 -1.50 -4.63 23.62
CA THR A 296 -1.18 -3.22 23.83
C THR A 296 0.27 -3.01 23.39
N VAL A 297 0.47 -2.20 22.33
CA VAL A 297 1.78 -1.94 21.74
C VAL A 297 2.18 -0.49 21.98
N LEU A 298 3.37 -0.26 22.54
CA LEU A 298 3.95 1.07 22.69
C LEU A 298 5.03 1.28 21.63
N VAL A 299 4.94 2.39 20.91
CA VAL A 299 5.96 2.83 19.95
C VAL A 299 6.54 4.15 20.43
N SER A 300 7.80 4.14 20.87
CA SER A 300 8.51 5.37 21.20
C SER A 300 9.11 6.01 19.96
N GLY A 301 9.12 7.33 19.89
CA GLY A 301 9.50 8.04 18.68
C GLY A 301 8.45 7.89 17.57
N ALA A 302 7.18 7.71 17.93
CA ALA A 302 6.06 7.46 17.01
C ALA A 302 5.90 8.55 15.93
N GLY A 303 6.23 9.81 16.22
CA GLY A 303 6.24 10.90 15.23
C GLY A 303 7.46 10.89 14.28
N GLY A 304 8.43 9.99 14.47
CA GLY A 304 9.61 9.85 13.62
C GLY A 304 9.34 9.06 12.34
N SER A 305 10.32 9.01 11.42
CA SER A 305 10.17 8.31 10.14
C SER A 305 9.97 6.80 10.32
N ILE A 306 10.72 6.16 11.20
CA ILE A 306 10.61 4.71 11.49
C ILE A 306 9.41 4.45 12.41
N GLY A 307 9.29 5.20 13.51
CA GLY A 307 8.20 5.02 14.47
C GLY A 307 6.83 5.23 13.84
N GLY A 308 6.66 6.27 13.02
CA GLY A 308 5.40 6.53 12.31
C GLY A 308 5.03 5.41 11.32
N GLU A 309 5.99 4.90 10.56
CA GLU A 309 5.74 3.77 9.67
C GLU A 309 5.42 2.48 10.46
N MET A 310 6.07 2.30 11.61
CA MET A 310 5.79 1.18 12.50
C MET A 310 4.34 1.22 13.01
N VAL A 311 3.88 2.39 13.44
CA VAL A 311 2.47 2.58 13.86
C VAL A 311 1.51 2.29 12.70
N ARG A 312 1.80 2.76 11.47
CA ARG A 312 0.97 2.45 10.28
C ARG A 312 0.85 0.96 10.02
N GLN A 313 1.95 0.23 10.14
CA GLN A 313 1.92 -1.21 9.88
C GLN A 313 1.27 -1.98 11.03
N ILE A 314 1.58 -1.64 12.28
CA ILE A 314 0.97 -2.27 13.47
C ILE A 314 -0.55 -2.10 13.47
N SER A 315 -1.06 -0.94 13.05
CA SER A 315 -2.51 -0.68 13.02
C SER A 315 -3.30 -1.66 12.14
N SER A 316 -2.65 -2.27 11.14
CA SER A 316 -3.28 -3.25 10.24
C SER A 316 -3.37 -4.68 10.83
N PHE A 317 -2.75 -4.94 12.00
CA PHE A 317 -2.71 -6.25 12.66
C PHE A 317 -3.67 -6.39 13.85
N ASP A 318 -4.72 -5.57 13.90
CA ASP A 318 -5.77 -5.60 14.93
C ASP A 318 -5.26 -5.56 16.38
N PRO A 319 -4.41 -4.59 16.77
CA PRO A 319 -3.99 -4.42 18.16
C PRO A 319 -5.17 -4.02 19.05
N GLN A 320 -5.07 -4.27 20.35
CA GLN A 320 -6.01 -3.75 21.34
C GLN A 320 -5.85 -2.25 21.51
N LYS A 321 -4.57 -1.80 21.68
CA LYS A 321 -4.18 -0.39 21.82
C LYS A 321 -2.82 -0.14 21.19
N ILE A 322 -2.61 1.04 20.65
CA ILE A 322 -1.30 1.55 20.22
C ILE A 322 -1.01 2.84 20.97
N ILE A 323 0.09 2.87 21.71
CA ILE A 323 0.54 4.06 22.45
C ILE A 323 1.60 4.76 21.61
N LEU A 324 1.27 5.95 21.12
CA LEU A 324 2.13 6.80 20.30
C LEU A 324 2.94 7.71 21.22
N LEU A 325 4.11 7.26 21.68
CA LEU A 325 4.95 8.02 22.57
C LEU A 325 5.97 8.84 21.79
N GLY A 326 6.02 10.15 22.05
CA GLY A 326 7.00 11.07 21.47
C GLY A 326 7.07 12.38 22.22
N HIS A 327 8.20 13.11 22.12
CA HIS A 327 8.32 14.41 22.77
C HIS A 327 7.82 15.56 21.88
N GLY A 328 7.81 15.37 20.56
CA GLY A 328 7.35 16.37 19.59
C GLY A 328 5.84 16.29 19.38
N GLU A 329 5.07 17.19 19.99
CA GLU A 329 3.61 17.25 19.92
C GLU A 329 3.10 17.16 18.48
N ASN A 330 3.54 18.09 17.61
CA ASN A 330 3.05 18.15 16.22
C ASN A 330 3.28 16.85 15.46
N SER A 331 4.42 16.20 15.62
CA SER A 331 4.74 14.98 14.91
C SER A 331 3.93 13.77 15.40
N VAL A 332 3.55 13.73 16.66
CA VAL A 332 2.64 12.71 17.23
C VAL A 332 1.21 12.98 16.76
N PHE A 333 0.77 14.22 16.78
CA PHE A 333 -0.54 14.63 16.28
C PHE A 333 -0.71 14.31 14.79
N GLU A 334 0.29 14.64 13.95
CA GLU A 334 0.24 14.35 12.51
C GLU A 334 0.00 12.86 12.22
N ILE A 335 0.73 11.96 12.87
CA ILE A 335 0.57 10.51 12.63
C ILE A 335 -0.77 9.97 13.17
N GLU A 336 -1.24 10.49 14.31
CA GLU A 336 -2.56 10.12 14.84
C GLU A 336 -3.67 10.52 13.86
N GLN A 337 -3.68 11.78 13.42
CA GLN A 337 -4.67 12.29 12.47
C GLN A 337 -4.62 11.57 11.12
N GLU A 338 -3.43 11.26 10.61
CA GLU A 338 -3.27 10.48 9.39
C GLU A 338 -3.97 9.12 9.49
N LEU A 339 -3.78 8.41 10.61
CA LEU A 339 -4.34 7.08 10.83
C LEU A 339 -5.86 7.12 11.02
N ILE A 340 -6.38 8.04 11.83
CA ILE A 340 -7.83 8.21 12.04
C ILE A 340 -8.52 8.56 10.71
N ASN A 341 -7.94 9.46 9.91
CA ASN A 341 -8.49 9.83 8.60
C ASN A 341 -8.45 8.66 7.60
N SER A 342 -7.52 7.72 7.74
CA SER A 342 -7.43 6.54 6.89
C SER A 342 -8.43 5.45 7.31
N ASP A 343 -8.65 5.28 8.60
CA ASP A 343 -9.54 4.30 9.20
C ASP A 343 -10.10 4.81 10.54
N HIS A 344 -11.35 5.27 10.53
CA HIS A 344 -12.03 5.76 11.72
C HIS A 344 -12.18 4.72 12.86
N SER A 345 -12.06 3.42 12.57
CA SER A 345 -12.10 2.38 13.60
C SER A 345 -10.91 2.41 14.55
N LEU A 346 -9.83 3.11 14.17
CA LEU A 346 -8.62 3.26 14.96
C LEU A 346 -8.75 4.34 16.06
N GLU A 347 -9.73 5.25 16.00
CA GLU A 347 -9.89 6.37 16.92
C GLU A 347 -9.86 5.94 18.40
N ASN A 348 -10.50 4.84 18.74
CA ASN A 348 -10.54 4.29 20.09
C ASN A 348 -9.36 3.36 20.43
N LYS A 349 -8.44 3.11 19.49
CA LYS A 349 -7.27 2.25 19.66
C LYS A 349 -5.95 3.03 19.77
N LEU A 350 -5.93 4.30 19.33
CA LEU A 350 -4.74 5.16 19.35
C LEU A 350 -4.72 6.01 20.61
N PHE A 351 -3.56 6.04 21.28
CA PHE A 351 -3.34 6.83 22.51
C PHE A 351 -2.06 7.65 22.35
N SER A 352 -2.21 8.94 22.08
CA SER A 352 -1.07 9.86 21.95
C SER A 352 -0.54 10.27 23.31
N VAL A 353 0.76 10.08 23.51
CA VAL A 353 1.46 10.41 24.76
C VAL A 353 2.65 11.32 24.47
N ILE A 354 2.56 12.57 24.94
CA ILE A 354 3.68 13.50 24.87
C ILE A 354 4.55 13.29 26.09
N ALA A 355 5.75 12.74 25.86
CA ALA A 355 6.72 12.44 26.91
C ALA A 355 8.15 12.44 26.36
N ASP A 356 9.08 12.97 27.18
CA ASP A 356 10.51 12.83 26.97
C ASP A 356 10.98 11.53 27.65
N ILE A 357 11.65 10.65 26.89
CA ILE A 357 12.15 9.38 27.41
C ILE A 357 13.22 9.54 28.50
N ARG A 358 13.85 10.71 28.61
CA ARG A 358 14.80 11.05 29.67
C ARG A 358 14.15 11.21 31.05
N ASN A 359 12.84 11.51 31.08
CA ASN A 359 12.09 11.67 32.31
C ASN A 359 11.54 10.34 32.82
N SER A 360 12.30 9.65 33.68
CA SER A 360 11.93 8.33 34.23
C SER A 360 10.56 8.35 34.90
N LYS A 361 10.24 9.35 35.76
CA LYS A 361 8.95 9.45 36.45
C LYS A 361 7.77 9.49 35.48
N ARG A 362 7.91 10.24 34.37
CA ARG A 362 6.87 10.30 33.35
C ARG A 362 6.73 8.98 32.60
N ILE A 363 7.84 8.33 32.29
CA ILE A 363 7.84 7.02 31.62
C ILE A 363 7.19 5.96 32.51
N ASP A 364 7.55 5.91 33.81
CA ASP A 364 6.94 4.98 34.78
C ASP A 364 5.43 5.20 34.87
N ALA A 365 4.97 6.44 34.93
CA ALA A 365 3.53 6.76 34.93
C ALA A 365 2.81 6.28 33.66
N VAL A 366 3.44 6.43 32.48
CA VAL A 366 2.90 5.94 31.19
C VAL A 366 2.78 4.40 31.17
N PHE A 367 3.82 3.71 31.60
CA PHE A 367 3.81 2.25 31.64
C PHE A 367 2.80 1.69 32.66
N ASN A 368 2.72 2.29 33.84
CA ASN A 368 1.73 1.92 34.87
C ASN A 368 0.28 2.12 34.39
N LEU A 369 0.03 3.19 33.63
CA LEU A 369 -1.30 3.51 33.09
C LEU A 369 -1.69 2.58 31.94
N HIS A 370 -0.79 2.38 30.99
CA HIS A 370 -1.12 1.72 29.72
C HIS A 370 -0.78 0.23 29.69
N LYS A 371 0.15 -0.23 30.54
CA LYS A 371 0.62 -1.62 30.67
C LYS A 371 0.90 -2.27 29.29
N PRO A 372 1.88 -1.78 28.54
CA PRO A 372 2.16 -2.33 27.22
C PRO A 372 2.65 -3.79 27.28
N ASP A 373 2.16 -4.62 26.37
CA ASP A 373 2.67 -6.00 26.19
C ASP A 373 3.97 -6.00 25.37
N ILE A 374 4.07 -5.07 24.40
CA ILE A 374 5.17 -4.99 23.44
C ILE A 374 5.62 -3.54 23.33
N VAL A 375 6.95 -3.34 23.34
CA VAL A 375 7.56 -2.03 23.15
C VAL A 375 8.49 -2.04 21.94
N PHE A 376 8.23 -1.11 21.01
CA PHE A 376 9.15 -0.77 19.92
C PHE A 376 9.80 0.57 20.21
N HIS A 377 11.12 0.56 20.41
CA HIS A 377 11.85 1.76 20.77
C HIS A 377 12.60 2.35 19.59
N ALA A 378 11.99 3.37 18.94
CA ALA A 378 12.55 4.09 17.80
C ALA A 378 12.96 5.55 18.10
N ALA A 379 12.82 6.00 19.35
CA ALA A 379 13.25 7.34 19.78
C ALA A 379 14.77 7.38 19.94
N ALA A 380 15.48 8.13 19.11
CA ALA A 380 16.92 8.35 19.23
C ALA A 380 17.37 9.58 18.44
N HIS A 381 18.43 10.23 18.88
CA HIS A 381 19.20 11.17 18.06
C HIS A 381 20.12 10.41 17.12
N LYS A 382 20.14 10.77 15.82
CA LYS A 382 20.82 9.98 14.76
C LYS A 382 21.84 10.76 13.92
N HIS A 383 21.88 12.10 14.05
CA HIS A 383 22.77 12.93 13.22
C HIS A 383 24.17 12.95 13.81
N VAL A 384 25.12 12.27 13.13
CA VAL A 384 26.50 12.14 13.59
C VAL A 384 27.16 13.49 13.88
N PRO A 385 27.15 14.49 12.96
CA PRO A 385 27.85 15.77 13.24
C PRO A 385 27.22 16.56 14.41
N LEU A 386 25.89 16.42 14.63
CA LEU A 386 25.25 17.09 15.74
C LEU A 386 25.60 16.42 17.07
N MET A 387 25.68 15.09 17.11
CA MET A 387 26.03 14.37 18.33
C MET A 387 27.50 14.49 18.70
N GLU A 388 28.38 14.66 17.72
CA GLU A 388 29.78 15.02 17.98
C GLU A 388 29.91 16.36 18.72
N GLY A 389 29.06 17.33 18.41
CA GLY A 389 29.01 18.63 19.10
C GLY A 389 28.17 18.64 20.37
N ASN A 390 27.38 17.58 20.66
CA ASN A 390 26.43 17.54 21.79
C ASN A 390 26.46 16.14 22.44
N LEU A 391 27.57 15.86 23.10
CA LEU A 391 27.85 14.55 23.71
C LEU A 391 26.83 14.20 24.78
N GLU A 392 26.48 15.17 25.63
CA GLU A 392 25.51 15.04 26.72
C GLU A 392 24.13 14.63 26.17
N GLU A 393 23.71 15.21 25.05
CA GLU A 393 22.46 14.88 24.41
C GLU A 393 22.47 13.45 23.83
N ALA A 394 23.60 13.01 23.26
CA ALA A 394 23.73 11.64 22.79
C ALA A 394 23.63 10.62 23.94
N ILE A 395 24.26 10.91 25.08
CA ILE A 395 24.23 10.04 26.26
C ILE A 395 22.85 10.09 26.93
N THR A 396 22.33 11.27 27.21
CA THR A 396 21.05 11.39 27.96
C THR A 396 19.86 10.88 27.14
N ASN A 397 19.81 11.19 25.85
CA ASN A 397 18.69 10.73 25.01
C ASN A 397 18.83 9.26 24.61
N ASN A 398 19.98 8.86 24.03
CA ASN A 398 20.09 7.53 23.45
C ASN A 398 20.37 6.45 24.52
N VAL A 399 21.14 6.76 25.56
CA VAL A 399 21.52 5.78 26.60
C VAL A 399 20.57 5.84 27.79
N LEU A 400 20.45 7.01 28.48
CA LEU A 400 19.54 7.14 29.62
C LEU A 400 18.08 6.93 29.22
N GLY A 401 17.65 7.51 28.08
CA GLY A 401 16.29 7.33 27.58
C GLY A 401 15.95 5.87 27.32
N THR A 402 16.88 5.10 26.70
CA THR A 402 16.74 3.66 26.54
C THR A 402 16.70 2.93 27.88
N LYS A 403 17.59 3.29 28.82
CA LYS A 403 17.62 2.69 30.18
C LYS A 403 16.31 2.90 30.92
N ASN A 404 15.72 4.09 30.85
CA ASN A 404 14.42 4.40 31.47
C ASN A 404 13.29 3.52 30.87
N LEU A 405 13.21 3.40 29.53
CA LEU A 405 12.21 2.55 28.90
C LEU A 405 12.40 1.07 29.22
N VAL A 406 13.64 0.58 29.26
CA VAL A 406 13.96 -0.79 29.63
C VAL A 406 13.59 -1.06 31.09
N ASN A 407 13.94 -0.17 32.01
CA ASN A 407 13.60 -0.32 33.44
C ASN A 407 12.08 -0.34 33.65
N ALA A 408 11.34 0.58 33.02
CA ALA A 408 9.88 0.59 33.07
C ALA A 408 9.26 -0.68 32.45
N SER A 409 9.87 -1.21 31.39
CA SER A 409 9.45 -2.46 30.74
C SER A 409 9.63 -3.66 31.70
N VAL A 410 10.77 -3.75 32.36
CA VAL A 410 11.02 -4.82 33.36
C VAL A 410 10.05 -4.71 34.52
N ALA A 411 9.86 -3.51 35.08
CA ALA A 411 8.97 -3.26 36.20
C ALA A 411 7.49 -3.59 35.91
N ASN A 412 7.08 -3.49 34.64
CA ASN A 412 5.72 -3.75 34.18
C ASN A 412 5.56 -5.11 33.45
N ASN A 413 6.56 -5.99 33.51
CA ASN A 413 6.54 -7.33 32.87
C ASN A 413 6.22 -7.27 31.37
N VAL A 414 6.78 -6.30 30.64
CA VAL A 414 6.65 -6.20 29.19
C VAL A 414 7.20 -7.47 28.56
N ALA A 415 6.38 -8.17 27.76
CA ALA A 415 6.75 -9.44 27.18
C ALA A 415 7.86 -9.33 26.13
N LYS A 416 7.83 -8.26 25.31
CA LYS A 416 8.83 -8.04 24.25
C LYS A 416 9.25 -6.58 24.17
N PHE A 417 10.56 -6.36 24.08
CA PHE A 417 11.16 -5.04 23.84
C PHE A 417 12.09 -5.10 22.63
N ILE A 418 11.88 -4.25 21.66
CA ILE A 418 12.66 -4.21 20.43
C ILE A 418 13.27 -2.82 20.25
N LEU A 419 14.60 -2.72 20.38
CA LEU A 419 15.35 -1.51 20.14
C LEU A 419 15.65 -1.36 18.64
N ILE A 420 15.32 -0.24 18.06
CA ILE A 420 15.78 0.14 16.73
C ILE A 420 17.21 0.66 16.83
N SER A 421 18.17 -0.11 16.31
CA SER A 421 19.59 0.22 16.27
C SER A 421 20.03 0.65 14.85
N SER A 422 21.34 0.62 14.60
CA SER A 422 21.94 1.12 13.38
C SER A 422 23.23 0.35 13.06
N ASP A 423 23.63 0.32 11.77
CA ASP A 423 24.96 -0.07 11.31
C ASP A 423 26.09 0.73 11.97
N LYS A 424 25.83 1.96 12.40
CA LYS A 424 26.81 2.84 13.06
C LYS A 424 27.14 2.42 14.50
N ALA A 425 26.36 1.51 15.09
CA ALA A 425 26.69 0.88 16.37
C ALA A 425 27.81 -0.18 16.26
N VAL A 426 28.16 -0.57 15.01
CA VAL A 426 29.23 -1.54 14.71
C VAL A 426 30.55 -0.79 14.58
N ASN A 427 31.60 -1.19 15.32
CA ASN A 427 32.91 -0.54 15.34
C ASN A 427 32.79 0.99 15.30
N PRO A 428 32.12 1.62 16.28
CA PRO A 428 31.76 3.03 16.20
C PRO A 428 33.00 3.94 16.14
N THR A 429 32.99 4.89 15.22
CA THR A 429 34.02 5.94 15.09
C THR A 429 33.53 7.30 15.56
N ASN A 430 32.29 7.37 16.03
CA ASN A 430 31.62 8.60 16.42
C ASN A 430 30.73 8.38 17.66
N VAL A 431 30.42 9.50 18.34
CA VAL A 431 29.62 9.52 19.57
C VAL A 431 28.23 8.94 19.37
N MET A 432 27.58 9.25 18.24
CA MET A 432 26.24 8.74 17.96
C MET A 432 26.25 7.20 17.86
N GLY A 433 27.19 6.62 17.11
CA GLY A 433 27.38 5.18 17.00
C GLY A 433 27.67 4.53 18.34
N ALA A 434 28.59 5.08 19.13
CA ALA A 434 28.93 4.60 20.46
C ALA A 434 27.72 4.66 21.41
N SER A 435 26.92 5.76 21.38
CA SER A 435 25.69 5.85 22.18
C SER A 435 24.64 4.81 21.79
N LYS A 436 24.53 4.45 20.50
CA LYS A 436 23.65 3.38 20.05
C LYS A 436 24.14 2.01 20.48
N ARG A 437 25.46 1.77 20.44
CA ARG A 437 26.05 0.51 20.95
C ARG A 437 25.81 0.36 22.45
N MET A 438 25.97 1.41 23.24
CA MET A 438 25.64 1.38 24.67
C MET A 438 24.14 1.11 24.90
N ALA A 439 23.25 1.66 24.07
CA ALA A 439 21.83 1.37 24.15
C ALA A 439 21.52 -0.12 23.86
N GLU A 440 22.22 -0.74 22.88
CA GLU A 440 22.14 -2.19 22.65
C GLU A 440 22.56 -2.97 23.92
N MET A 441 23.71 -2.60 24.51
CA MET A 441 24.22 -3.23 25.73
C MET A 441 23.24 -3.14 26.90
N VAL A 442 22.54 -2.00 27.08
CA VAL A 442 21.49 -1.82 28.09
C VAL A 442 20.35 -2.83 27.88
N VAL A 443 19.90 -3.00 26.65
CA VAL A 443 18.81 -3.94 26.31
C VAL A 443 19.25 -5.39 26.53
N LEU A 444 20.45 -5.77 26.06
CA LEU A 444 21.00 -7.13 26.21
C LEU A 444 21.24 -7.50 27.68
N ASN A 445 21.79 -6.56 28.47
CA ASN A 445 22.02 -6.77 29.90
C ASN A 445 20.70 -7.01 30.64
N ALA A 446 19.65 -6.26 30.30
CA ALA A 446 18.33 -6.46 30.89
C ALA A 446 17.71 -7.79 30.47
N ALA A 447 17.84 -8.19 29.19
CA ALA A 447 17.39 -9.49 28.70
C ALA A 447 18.05 -10.63 29.47
N THR A 448 19.39 -10.61 29.62
CA THR A 448 20.16 -11.66 30.31
C THR A 448 19.79 -11.72 31.79
N LYS A 449 19.63 -10.58 32.47
CA LYS A 449 19.33 -10.54 33.91
C LYS A 449 17.93 -11.03 34.25
N ASN A 450 16.96 -10.75 33.39
CA ASN A 450 15.53 -10.97 33.69
C ASN A 450 14.92 -12.12 32.85
N GLY A 451 15.69 -12.77 31.96
CA GLY A 451 15.14 -13.78 31.04
C GLY A 451 14.06 -13.25 30.12
N ALA A 452 14.09 -11.94 29.82
CA ALA A 452 13.04 -11.26 29.06
C ALA A 452 13.37 -11.26 27.56
N ALA A 453 12.32 -11.34 26.70
CA ALA A 453 12.48 -11.32 25.25
C ALA A 453 12.76 -9.90 24.72
N TYR A 454 13.92 -9.36 25.11
CA TYR A 454 14.40 -8.05 24.71
C TYR A 454 15.54 -8.18 23.71
N SER A 455 15.47 -7.44 22.60
CA SER A 455 16.43 -7.52 21.50
C SER A 455 16.68 -6.17 20.83
N ALA A 456 17.69 -6.11 20.00
CA ALA A 456 17.96 -4.97 19.12
C ALA A 456 17.93 -5.38 17.65
N VAL A 457 17.64 -4.44 16.75
CA VAL A 457 17.65 -4.66 15.30
C VAL A 457 18.53 -3.59 14.66
N ARG A 458 19.61 -4.01 14.00
CA ARG A 458 20.54 -3.18 13.24
C ARG A 458 20.14 -3.13 11.78
N PHE A 459 20.17 -1.95 11.19
CA PHE A 459 20.08 -1.74 9.75
C PHE A 459 20.76 -0.42 9.35
N GLY A 460 21.07 -0.29 8.06
CA GLY A 460 21.73 0.88 7.50
C GLY A 460 20.79 2.05 7.21
N ASN A 461 21.12 2.86 6.21
CA ASN A 461 20.33 4.05 5.91
C ASN A 461 18.97 3.69 5.30
N VAL A 462 17.94 4.49 5.64
CA VAL A 462 16.61 4.35 5.06
C VAL A 462 16.26 5.54 4.18
N LEU A 463 15.67 5.23 3.02
CA LEU A 463 15.34 6.22 2.00
C LEU A 463 14.17 7.10 2.44
N GLY A 464 14.32 8.42 2.25
CA GLY A 464 13.26 9.39 2.52
C GLY A 464 13.03 9.67 4.02
N SER A 465 13.95 9.27 4.91
CA SER A 465 13.90 9.68 6.31
C SER A 465 14.21 11.18 6.45
N ARG A 466 13.62 11.84 7.46
CA ARG A 466 13.85 13.27 7.74
C ARG A 466 15.34 13.54 7.92
N GLY A 467 15.86 14.56 7.22
CA GLY A 467 17.28 14.94 7.25
C GLY A 467 18.26 13.96 6.62
N SER A 468 17.79 13.03 5.77
CA SER A 468 18.65 12.13 5.02
C SER A 468 19.40 12.84 3.88
N VAL A 469 20.49 12.23 3.39
CA VAL A 469 21.26 12.70 2.23
C VAL A 469 20.35 12.95 1.02
N PHE A 470 19.35 12.13 0.84
CA PHE A 470 18.35 12.24 -0.21
C PHE A 470 17.59 13.58 -0.15
N SER A 471 17.03 13.93 1.02
CA SER A 471 16.30 15.19 1.20
C SER A 471 17.22 16.42 1.09
N ILE A 472 18.50 16.26 1.42
CA ILE A 472 19.50 17.32 1.25
C ILE A 472 19.75 17.54 -0.23
N PHE A 473 19.98 16.48 -1.01
CA PHE A 473 20.21 16.57 -2.45
C PHE A 473 18.99 17.13 -3.19
N GLU A 474 17.77 16.68 -2.86
CA GLU A 474 16.55 17.28 -3.43
C GLU A 474 16.49 18.80 -3.25
N LYS A 475 16.81 19.28 -2.04
CA LYS A 475 16.83 20.73 -1.76
C LYS A 475 17.95 21.45 -2.50
N GLN A 476 19.15 20.86 -2.58
CA GLN A 476 20.28 21.45 -3.29
C GLN A 476 20.00 21.55 -4.79
N ILE A 477 19.44 20.50 -5.40
CA ILE A 477 19.06 20.48 -6.80
C ILE A 477 17.96 21.52 -7.07
N ALA A 478 16.93 21.57 -6.22
CA ALA A 478 15.84 22.56 -6.34
C ALA A 478 16.32 24.01 -6.24
N ASN A 479 17.44 24.26 -5.52
CA ASN A 479 18.06 25.57 -5.37
C ASN A 479 19.12 25.89 -6.43
N GLY A 480 19.30 25.04 -7.46
CA GLY A 480 20.27 25.23 -8.54
C GLY A 480 21.69 24.72 -8.23
N GLY A 481 21.86 23.93 -7.19
CA GLY A 481 23.13 23.32 -6.82
C GLY A 481 24.11 24.21 -6.07
N PRO A 482 25.40 23.81 -5.92
CA PRO A 482 25.91 22.47 -6.24
C PRO A 482 25.41 21.39 -5.29
N VAL A 483 25.44 20.11 -5.75
CA VAL A 483 25.18 18.98 -4.86
C VAL A 483 26.47 18.65 -4.10
N ARG A 484 26.41 18.71 -2.75
CA ARG A 484 27.57 18.53 -1.89
C ARG A 484 27.67 17.11 -1.37
N ILE A 485 28.78 16.42 -1.69
CA ILE A 485 29.12 15.09 -1.19
C ILE A 485 30.40 15.14 -0.37
N THR A 486 30.57 14.23 0.56
CA THR A 486 31.73 14.23 1.46
C THR A 486 32.95 13.57 0.83
N ASP A 487 32.76 12.52 0.01
CA ASP A 487 33.83 11.88 -0.77
C ASP A 487 33.27 11.16 -2.00
N ALA A 488 34.03 11.07 -3.07
CA ALA A 488 33.63 10.44 -4.33
C ALA A 488 33.45 8.90 -4.21
N ASN A 489 34.16 8.27 -3.28
CA ASN A 489 34.16 6.81 -3.10
C ASN A 489 33.28 6.34 -1.97
N ILE A 490 32.65 7.25 -1.22
CA ILE A 490 31.80 6.92 -0.09
C ILE A 490 30.61 6.07 -0.55
N LYS A 491 30.38 4.96 0.15
CA LYS A 491 29.26 4.05 -0.12
C LYS A 491 28.35 3.93 1.11
N ARG A 492 27.06 3.77 0.87
CA ARG A 492 26.06 3.54 1.92
C ARG A 492 25.09 2.46 1.49
N TYR A 493 24.63 1.69 2.47
CA TYR A 493 23.50 0.81 2.30
C TYR A 493 22.20 1.61 2.33
N PHE A 494 21.23 1.21 1.52
CA PHE A 494 19.92 1.82 1.50
C PHE A 494 18.81 0.78 1.49
N MET A 495 17.74 1.08 2.22
CA MET A 495 16.50 0.31 2.29
C MET A 495 15.31 1.28 2.32
N THR A 496 14.13 0.85 1.89
CA THR A 496 12.94 1.68 2.09
C THR A 496 12.45 1.61 3.53
N ILE A 497 11.82 2.68 4.04
CA ILE A 497 11.28 2.69 5.40
C ILE A 497 10.24 1.58 5.62
N PRO A 498 9.25 1.37 4.71
CA PRO A 498 8.32 0.25 4.85
C PRO A 498 9.00 -1.12 4.92
N GLU A 499 10.03 -1.35 4.09
CA GLU A 499 10.81 -2.59 4.09
C GLU A 499 11.53 -2.81 5.42
N ALA A 500 12.22 -1.79 5.93
CA ALA A 500 12.92 -1.86 7.22
C ALA A 500 11.96 -2.20 8.37
N VAL A 501 10.82 -1.52 8.43
CA VAL A 501 9.80 -1.76 9.47
C VAL A 501 9.21 -3.16 9.36
N GLN A 502 8.93 -3.62 8.16
CA GLN A 502 8.44 -4.98 7.93
C GLN A 502 9.42 -6.04 8.47
N LEU A 503 10.72 -5.87 8.18
CA LEU A 503 11.75 -6.79 8.68
C LEU A 503 11.92 -6.68 10.20
N VAL A 504 11.78 -5.49 10.80
CA VAL A 504 11.79 -5.31 12.26
C VAL A 504 10.61 -6.05 12.91
N LEU A 505 9.41 -5.91 12.35
CA LEU A 505 8.23 -6.65 12.84
C LEU A 505 8.42 -8.17 12.69
N GLN A 506 9.03 -8.63 11.59
CA GLN A 506 9.36 -10.04 11.42
C GLN A 506 10.45 -10.50 12.42
N ALA A 507 11.49 -9.71 12.66
CA ALA A 507 12.53 -10.00 13.66
C ALA A 507 11.94 -10.13 15.07
N SER A 508 10.94 -9.29 15.41
CA SER A 508 10.25 -9.35 16.70
C SER A 508 9.52 -10.68 16.95
N THR A 509 9.14 -11.40 15.89
CA THR A 509 8.55 -12.75 16.02
C THR A 509 9.60 -13.82 16.32
N LEU A 510 10.87 -13.57 16.01
CA LEU A 510 12.01 -14.47 16.21
C LEU A 510 12.71 -14.25 17.56
N ASN A 511 12.38 -13.15 18.26
CA ASN A 511 13.02 -12.69 19.48
C ASN A 511 12.71 -13.64 20.66
N ASN A 512 13.76 -14.26 21.22
CA ASN A 512 13.71 -15.08 22.43
C ASN A 512 14.37 -14.40 23.65
N GLY A 513 15.20 -13.37 23.40
CA GLY A 513 15.86 -12.53 24.43
C GLY A 513 17.38 -12.55 24.34
N GLY A 514 17.97 -11.37 24.32
CA GLY A 514 19.43 -11.19 24.27
C GLY A 514 20.03 -11.24 22.88
N GLU A 515 19.19 -11.15 21.82
CA GLU A 515 19.67 -11.17 20.44
C GLU A 515 19.86 -9.76 19.86
N ILE A 516 20.83 -9.65 18.93
CA ILE A 516 20.93 -8.57 17.98
C ILE A 516 20.63 -9.11 16.58
N PHE A 517 19.53 -8.68 16.00
CA PHE A 517 19.21 -8.98 14.61
C PHE A 517 19.83 -7.95 13.67
N VAL A 518 20.32 -8.40 12.51
CA VAL A 518 20.90 -7.56 11.47
C VAL A 518 20.08 -7.77 10.18
N LEU A 519 19.58 -6.68 9.61
CA LEU A 519 18.82 -6.77 8.37
C LEU A 519 19.74 -6.85 7.17
N ASP A 520 19.40 -7.70 6.19
CA ASP A 520 20.08 -7.77 4.90
C ASP A 520 19.93 -6.44 4.15
N MET A 521 21.02 -5.68 4.11
CA MET A 521 21.05 -4.38 3.42
C MET A 521 21.35 -4.50 1.92
N GLY A 522 21.66 -5.72 1.39
CA GLY A 522 22.07 -5.95 0.01
C GLY A 522 23.34 -5.18 -0.36
N GLU A 523 23.44 -4.72 -1.61
CA GLU A 523 24.64 -4.05 -2.12
C GLU A 523 24.70 -2.57 -1.73
N PRO A 524 25.87 -2.05 -1.33
CA PRO A 524 26.05 -0.65 -1.01
C PRO A 524 26.09 0.22 -2.28
N VAL A 525 25.49 1.41 -2.25
CA VAL A 525 25.41 2.37 -3.35
C VAL A 525 26.43 3.49 -3.15
N LYS A 526 27.18 3.86 -4.18
CA LYS A 526 28.05 5.05 -4.17
C LYS A 526 27.19 6.32 -4.10
N ILE A 527 27.52 7.22 -3.18
CA ILE A 527 26.76 8.47 -2.99
C ILE A 527 26.86 9.40 -4.20
N ILE A 528 27.99 9.39 -4.89
CA ILE A 528 28.17 10.17 -6.13
C ILE A 528 27.24 9.69 -7.26
N ASP A 529 27.02 8.37 -7.39
CA ASP A 529 26.12 7.82 -8.39
C ASP A 529 24.67 8.18 -8.05
N LEU A 530 24.31 8.13 -6.76
CA LEU A 530 23.03 8.60 -6.25
C LEU A 530 22.80 10.09 -6.60
N ALA A 531 23.81 10.95 -6.40
CA ALA A 531 23.71 12.37 -6.72
C ALA A 531 23.50 12.60 -8.22
N LYS A 532 24.29 11.94 -9.07
CA LYS A 532 24.15 12.01 -10.53
C LYS A 532 22.79 11.54 -11.02
N ASP A 533 22.32 10.41 -10.49
CA ASP A 533 21.00 9.86 -10.84
C ASP A 533 19.88 10.83 -10.41
N MET A 534 20.00 11.50 -9.26
CA MET A 534 19.01 12.49 -8.79
C MET A 534 18.99 13.76 -9.64
N ILE A 535 20.16 14.27 -10.05
CA ILE A 535 20.28 15.41 -10.97
C ILE A 535 19.55 15.08 -12.28
N ARG A 536 19.89 13.94 -12.89
CA ARG A 536 19.26 13.46 -14.13
C ARG A 536 17.74 13.28 -13.99
N PHE A 537 17.30 12.71 -12.87
CA PHE A 537 15.88 12.51 -12.60
C PHE A 537 15.09 13.83 -12.47
N SER A 538 15.79 14.90 -12.10
CA SER A 538 15.23 16.25 -12.05
C SER A 538 15.17 16.94 -13.42
N GLY A 539 15.57 16.23 -14.49
CA GLY A 539 15.63 16.76 -15.86
C GLY A 539 16.82 17.67 -16.13
N LEU A 540 17.85 17.58 -15.28
CA LEU A 540 19.07 18.40 -15.36
C LEU A 540 20.29 17.55 -15.72
N THR A 541 21.30 18.17 -16.33
CA THR A 541 22.54 17.54 -16.77
C THR A 541 23.66 17.83 -15.77
N PHE A 542 24.31 16.76 -15.27
CA PHE A 542 25.48 16.90 -14.42
C PHE A 542 26.65 17.51 -15.21
N GLY A 543 27.28 18.55 -14.67
CA GLY A 543 28.39 19.27 -15.27
C GLY A 543 28.02 20.38 -16.25
N GLU A 544 26.71 20.48 -16.62
CA GLU A 544 26.17 21.58 -17.44
C GLU A 544 25.22 22.47 -16.62
N ASP A 545 24.20 21.87 -16.01
CA ASP A 545 23.18 22.59 -15.22
C ASP A 545 23.55 22.65 -13.75
N ILE A 546 24.06 21.54 -13.19
CA ILE A 546 24.42 21.41 -11.77
C ILE A 546 25.70 20.62 -11.60
N ASP A 547 26.60 21.15 -10.77
CA ASP A 547 27.84 20.48 -10.39
C ASP A 547 27.72 19.69 -9.07
N ILE A 548 28.67 18.77 -8.84
CA ILE A 548 28.90 18.06 -7.60
C ILE A 548 30.18 18.57 -6.95
N GLU A 549 30.06 19.12 -5.72
CA GLU A 549 31.14 19.61 -4.90
C GLU A 549 31.55 18.55 -3.86
N ILE A 550 32.87 18.23 -3.79
CA ILE A 550 33.41 17.34 -2.75
C ILE A 550 33.91 18.22 -1.60
N ILE A 551 33.26 18.06 -0.41
CA ILE A 551 33.53 18.92 0.75
C ILE A 551 34.44 18.30 1.82
N GLY A 552 34.92 17.07 1.62
CA GLY A 552 35.67 16.31 2.62
C GLY A 552 34.81 15.55 3.63
N LEU A 553 35.39 14.52 4.26
CA LEU A 553 34.71 13.73 5.29
C LEU A 553 34.42 14.60 6.52
N ARG A 554 33.28 14.37 7.13
CA ARG A 554 32.90 15.02 8.40
C ARG A 554 33.51 14.27 9.57
N PRO A 555 33.70 14.93 10.73
CA PRO A 555 34.19 14.25 11.93
C PRO A 555 33.34 13.02 12.26
N GLY A 556 34.01 11.88 12.47
CA GLY A 556 33.38 10.61 12.79
C GLY A 556 32.67 9.90 11.61
N GLU A 557 32.78 10.41 10.37
CA GLU A 557 32.14 9.79 9.20
C GLU A 557 33.04 8.70 8.59
N LYS A 558 32.51 7.48 8.47
CA LYS A 558 33.21 6.35 7.81
C LYS A 558 33.07 6.39 6.29
N MET A 559 34.08 5.92 5.56
CA MET A 559 33.99 5.67 4.11
C MET A 559 32.97 4.56 3.79
N PHE A 560 32.94 3.50 4.60
CA PHE A 560 32.05 2.36 4.50
C PHE A 560 31.47 2.04 5.87
N GLU A 561 30.19 1.68 5.90
CA GLU A 561 29.53 1.19 7.13
C GLU A 561 29.58 -0.33 7.17
N GLU A 562 29.80 -0.87 8.34
CA GLU A 562 29.88 -2.32 8.61
C GLU A 562 28.55 -2.80 9.24
N LEU A 563 28.16 -4.01 8.93
CA LEU A 563 26.93 -4.61 9.48
C LEU A 563 27.19 -5.50 10.70
N PHE A 564 28.41 -6.05 10.80
CA PHE A 564 28.87 -6.95 11.86
C PHE A 564 30.17 -6.45 12.47
N LEU A 565 30.39 -6.75 13.75
CA LEU A 565 31.66 -6.49 14.41
C LEU A 565 32.75 -7.43 13.85
N GLU A 566 34.01 -7.01 13.91
CA GLU A 566 35.14 -7.87 13.55
C GLU A 566 35.16 -9.08 14.51
N GLY A 567 35.12 -10.29 13.96
CA GLY A 567 35.05 -11.54 14.74
C GLY A 567 33.64 -11.88 15.28
N GLU A 568 32.61 -11.08 14.97
CA GLU A 568 31.23 -11.42 15.28
C GLU A 568 30.74 -12.46 14.25
N GLU A 569 30.50 -13.69 14.72
CA GLU A 569 29.85 -14.71 13.89
C GLU A 569 28.38 -14.36 13.70
N TYR A 570 27.86 -14.66 12.52
CA TYR A 570 26.43 -14.48 12.25
C TYR A 570 25.82 -15.75 11.67
N SER A 571 24.61 -16.02 12.07
CA SER A 571 23.81 -17.12 11.54
C SER A 571 22.56 -16.62 10.81
N THR A 572 22.10 -17.43 9.86
CA THR A 572 20.84 -17.17 9.18
C THR A 572 19.68 -17.55 10.08
N THR A 573 18.66 -16.70 10.14
CA THR A 573 17.42 -17.03 10.83
C THR A 573 16.46 -17.81 9.92
N LYS A 574 15.27 -18.15 10.41
CA LYS A 574 14.18 -18.71 9.58
C LYS A 574 13.78 -17.76 8.43
N HIS A 575 14.15 -16.49 8.51
CA HIS A 575 13.90 -15.50 7.47
C HIS A 575 15.20 -15.10 6.75
N LYS A 576 15.28 -15.37 5.44
CA LYS A 576 16.51 -15.19 4.61
C LYS A 576 17.13 -13.79 4.66
N LYS A 577 16.36 -12.76 5.02
CA LYS A 577 16.82 -11.36 5.09
C LYS A 577 17.02 -10.83 6.50
N ILE A 578 17.07 -11.71 7.49
CA ILE A 578 17.32 -11.37 8.89
C ILE A 578 18.42 -12.31 9.39
N PHE A 579 19.55 -11.74 9.77
CA PHE A 579 20.66 -12.44 10.37
C PHE A 579 20.66 -12.25 11.89
N LEU A 580 21.23 -13.18 12.59
CA LEU A 580 21.47 -13.11 14.02
C LEU A 580 22.97 -12.87 14.26
N ALA A 581 23.33 -11.81 14.97
CA ALA A 581 24.68 -11.57 15.43
C ALA A 581 24.94 -12.44 16.67
N GLU A 582 25.78 -13.46 16.52
CA GLU A 582 26.11 -14.37 17.60
C GLU A 582 27.11 -13.73 18.55
N ASN A 583 27.02 -14.11 19.83
CA ASN A 583 27.92 -13.60 20.89
C ASN A 583 27.85 -12.08 21.17
N ALA A 584 26.85 -11.38 20.65
CA ALA A 584 26.71 -9.93 20.85
C ALA A 584 26.64 -9.52 22.35
N ALA A 585 26.13 -10.39 23.22
CA ALA A 585 26.06 -10.17 24.66
C ALA A 585 27.41 -10.40 25.38
N LYS A 586 28.38 -11.12 24.78
CA LYS A 586 29.68 -11.41 25.41
C LYS A 586 30.56 -10.17 25.57
N GLY A 587 30.29 -9.08 24.90
CA GLY A 587 31.04 -7.84 24.96
C GLY A 587 30.59 -6.85 26.04
N VAL A 588 29.65 -7.24 26.92
CA VAL A 588 29.20 -6.36 28.01
C VAL A 588 30.23 -6.39 29.13
N HIS A 589 30.78 -5.21 29.48
CA HIS A 589 31.78 -5.07 30.55
C HIS A 589 31.22 -5.57 31.90
N PRO A 590 31.99 -6.29 32.73
CA PRO A 590 31.51 -6.77 34.06
C PRO A 590 30.91 -5.68 34.96
N ASN A 591 31.50 -4.48 34.94
CA ASN A 591 31.05 -3.33 35.70
C ASN A 591 30.13 -2.39 34.90
N PHE A 592 29.45 -2.91 33.87
CA PHE A 592 28.66 -2.14 32.93
C PHE A 592 27.64 -1.16 33.58
N GLU A 593 26.89 -1.65 34.59
CA GLU A 593 25.87 -0.81 35.26
C GLU A 593 26.50 0.37 36.01
N THR A 594 27.65 0.17 36.63
CA THR A 594 28.37 1.23 37.35
C THR A 594 28.91 2.26 36.34
N LEU A 595 29.59 1.80 35.30
CA LEU A 595 30.15 2.67 34.27
C LEU A 595 29.08 3.49 33.53
N ILE A 596 27.99 2.86 33.13
CA ILE A 596 26.84 3.56 32.51
C ILE A 596 26.22 4.56 33.49
N GLY A 597 26.09 4.19 34.78
CA GLY A 597 25.60 5.10 35.81
C GLY A 597 26.47 6.35 35.92
N SER A 598 27.79 6.18 36.06
CA SER A 598 28.77 7.27 36.12
C SER A 598 28.70 8.15 34.85
N LEU A 599 28.68 7.53 33.67
CA LEU A 599 28.59 8.28 32.40
C LEU A 599 27.32 9.12 32.29
N ILE A 600 26.17 8.60 32.71
CA ILE A 600 24.88 9.31 32.74
C ILE A 600 24.93 10.49 33.73
N ASP A 601 25.51 10.28 34.93
CA ASP A 601 25.63 11.30 35.95
C ASP A 601 26.57 12.42 35.50
N TYR A 602 27.68 12.09 34.86
CA TYR A 602 28.54 13.06 34.18
C TYR A 602 27.78 13.87 33.14
N ALA A 603 27.02 13.23 32.25
CA ALA A 603 26.27 13.92 31.20
C ALA A 603 25.14 14.83 31.72
N LYS A 604 24.59 14.56 32.93
CA LYS A 604 23.55 15.39 33.55
C LYS A 604 24.07 16.65 34.23
N HIS A 605 25.27 16.61 34.79
CA HIS A 605 25.74 17.67 35.69
C HIS A 605 26.59 18.75 35.03
N ASN A 606 26.78 18.73 33.69
CA ASN A 606 27.45 19.75 32.85
C ASN A 606 28.81 20.30 33.34
N ASN A 607 29.39 19.75 34.41
CA ASN A 607 30.63 20.23 35.03
C ASN A 607 31.86 19.41 34.61
N ASN A 608 31.74 18.46 33.72
CA ASN A 608 32.79 17.50 33.44
C ASN A 608 33.36 17.68 32.05
N SER A 609 34.66 17.39 31.93
CA SER A 609 35.34 17.56 30.67
C SER A 609 34.80 16.58 29.63
N ARG A 610 34.67 17.01 28.40
CA ARG A 610 34.37 16.15 27.25
C ARG A 610 35.30 14.91 27.19
N GLU A 611 36.54 15.09 27.60
CA GLU A 611 37.57 14.07 27.62
C GLU A 611 37.24 12.93 28.57
N GLU A 612 36.72 13.22 29.77
CA GLU A 612 36.32 12.20 30.76
C GLU A 612 35.11 11.37 30.26
N MET A 613 34.12 12.02 29.67
CA MET A 613 32.97 11.30 29.06
C MET A 613 33.43 10.42 27.89
N LEU A 614 34.32 10.89 27.02
CA LEU A 614 34.89 10.08 25.93
C LEU A 614 35.73 8.92 26.46
N SER A 615 36.46 9.10 27.57
CA SER A 615 37.23 8.04 28.22
C SER A 615 36.31 6.93 28.75
N LEU A 616 35.24 7.30 29.46
CA LEU A 616 34.24 6.35 29.94
C LEU A 616 33.52 5.64 28.77
N MET A 617 33.20 6.36 27.71
CA MET A 617 32.60 5.75 26.52
C MET A 617 33.52 4.68 25.90
N LYS A 618 34.84 4.93 25.85
CA LYS A 618 35.84 3.95 25.37
C LYS A 618 35.95 2.74 26.29
N GLU A 619 35.86 2.94 27.59
CA GLU A 619 35.89 1.85 28.59
C GLU A 619 34.64 0.96 28.48
N ILE A 620 33.46 1.58 28.25
CA ILE A 620 32.21 0.85 28.10
C ILE A 620 32.12 0.12 26.75
N VAL A 621 32.55 0.79 25.65
CA VAL A 621 32.47 0.27 24.28
C VAL A 621 33.89 0.08 23.78
N LEU A 622 34.44 -1.11 23.95
CA LEU A 622 35.84 -1.42 23.61
C LEU A 622 36.15 -1.22 22.12
N GLU A 623 35.13 -1.38 21.26
CA GLU A 623 35.23 -1.19 19.83
C GLU A 623 35.20 0.28 19.39
N TYR A 624 34.96 1.23 20.32
CA TYR A 624 34.88 2.65 20.01
C TYR A 624 36.25 3.27 19.71
N LYS A 625 36.45 3.66 18.47
CA LYS A 625 37.69 4.32 17.97
C LYS A 625 37.33 5.71 17.42
N PRO A 626 37.23 6.75 18.26
CA PRO A 626 36.91 8.10 17.80
C PRO A 626 37.94 8.60 16.79
N GLN A 627 37.45 9.21 15.71
CA GLN A 627 38.25 9.86 14.65
C GLN A 627 38.36 11.34 14.88
#